data_f3cd8bdcd00f43acc835c35bc74e6dcd
#
_entry.id   f3cd8bdcd00f43acc835c35bc74e6dcd
#
_cell.length_a   1.000
_cell.length_b   1.000
_cell.length_c   1.000
_cell.angle_alpha   90.00
_cell.angle_beta   90.00
_cell.angle_gamma   90.00
#
_symmetry.space_group_name_H-M   'P 1'
#
loop_
_entity.id
_entity.type
_entity.pdbx_description
1 polymer ?
#
loop_
_entity_poly.entity_id
_entity_poly.type
_entity_poly.pdbx_seq_one_letter_code
_entity_poly.pdbx_strand_id
1 'polypeptide(L)'
;MKKTILIVDDVADNIRVLKSTLEAEGNIVRAATSGKKALELARVAPHPNIILLDVMMPGMDGIEVCRELKANPKTLSIPVIFVTTKGDVDDETIGFDVGAVDYITKPISPPIVVRRVATHLSLIRVDELDALARSAIRMLGEAGHFNDTDTGEHIWRMAAYSKALAIAAGWEEEQADMLELAAPMHDTGKIGIPDSILKAPRKLNEVEWQVMMTHSAIGSNILSKSNNPVFELAAEIAQTHHEKWDGSGYPKGLKGEEISEAGRIVAIADVFDALTMKRPYKEPWAIKDAMKNIKDGAGIHFDPKLVEVFISKEETMLQIKEKWS
;
A
#
# COMPACT_ATOMS: atom_id res chain seq x y z
N MET A 1 -22.44 -0.41 9.60
CA MET A 1 -23.26 -1.00 8.50
C MET A 1 -23.61 -2.42 8.87
N LYS A 2 -24.80 -2.90 8.48
CA LYS A 2 -25.18 -4.32 8.67
C LYS A 2 -24.34 -5.17 7.75
N LYS A 3 -23.71 -6.23 8.27
CA LYS A 3 -22.91 -7.18 7.47
C LYS A 3 -23.78 -8.32 6.98
N THR A 4 -23.54 -8.80 5.76
CA THR A 4 -24.26 -9.95 5.17
C THR A 4 -23.45 -11.21 5.41
N ILE A 5 -24.08 -12.22 6.02
CA ILE A 5 -23.48 -13.52 6.33
C ILE A 5 -24.21 -14.58 5.52
N LEU A 6 -23.48 -15.44 4.81
CA LEU A 6 -24.03 -16.59 4.14
C LEU A 6 -23.80 -17.84 4.99
N ILE A 7 -24.87 -18.54 5.34
CA ILE A 7 -24.83 -19.83 6.03
C ILE A 7 -25.11 -20.91 5.01
N VAL A 8 -24.29 -21.96 5.01
CA VAL A 8 -24.42 -23.11 4.12
C VAL A 8 -24.38 -24.40 4.96
N ASP A 9 -25.48 -25.09 5.04
CA ASP A 9 -25.64 -26.35 5.78
C ASP A 9 -26.86 -27.09 5.19
N ASP A 10 -26.80 -28.40 4.96
CA ASP A 10 -27.92 -29.18 4.43
C ASP A 10 -28.99 -29.50 5.48
N VAL A 11 -28.66 -29.28 6.78
CA VAL A 11 -29.56 -29.49 7.90
C VAL A 11 -30.25 -28.20 8.29
N ALA A 12 -31.57 -28.11 8.09
CA ALA A 12 -32.38 -26.91 8.34
C ALA A 12 -32.29 -26.41 9.79
N ASP A 13 -32.12 -27.31 10.77
CA ASP A 13 -32.03 -26.90 12.19
C ASP A 13 -30.71 -26.18 12.49
N ASN A 14 -29.60 -26.58 11.88
CA ASN A 14 -28.33 -25.85 11.99
C ASN A 14 -28.45 -24.44 11.42
N ILE A 15 -29.06 -24.30 10.24
CA ILE A 15 -29.34 -23.00 9.63
C ILE A 15 -30.19 -22.15 10.57
N ARG A 16 -31.23 -22.70 11.18
CA ARG A 16 -32.13 -21.96 12.09
C ARG A 16 -31.36 -21.43 13.31
N VAL A 17 -30.54 -22.25 13.93
CA VAL A 17 -29.73 -21.86 15.10
C VAL A 17 -28.72 -20.76 14.71
N LEU A 18 -27.94 -20.96 13.66
CA LEU A 18 -26.96 -19.98 13.19
C LEU A 18 -27.64 -18.66 12.78
N LYS A 19 -28.75 -18.76 12.04
CA LYS A 19 -29.50 -17.57 11.58
C LYS A 19 -30.02 -16.77 12.75
N SER A 20 -30.74 -17.38 13.69
CA SER A 20 -31.27 -16.67 14.86
C SER A 20 -30.15 -16.03 15.70
N THR A 21 -29.02 -16.72 15.87
CA THR A 21 -27.86 -16.23 16.60
C THR A 21 -27.24 -14.96 15.95
N LEU A 22 -27.05 -15.02 14.63
CA LEU A 22 -26.35 -13.91 13.92
C LEU A 22 -27.27 -12.74 13.59
N GLU A 23 -28.58 -12.98 13.39
CA GLU A 23 -29.58 -11.90 13.25
C GLU A 23 -29.78 -11.11 14.55
N ALA A 24 -29.68 -11.78 15.72
CA ALA A 24 -29.71 -11.11 17.03
C ALA A 24 -28.56 -10.10 17.19
N GLU A 25 -27.42 -10.33 16.56
CA GLU A 25 -26.28 -9.40 16.51
C GLU A 25 -26.43 -8.30 15.44
N GLY A 26 -27.59 -8.21 14.80
CA GLY A 26 -27.94 -7.16 13.82
C GLY A 26 -27.40 -7.42 12.40
N ASN A 27 -26.92 -8.61 12.09
CA ASN A 27 -26.44 -8.97 10.76
C ASN A 27 -27.61 -9.33 9.84
N ILE A 28 -27.36 -9.26 8.52
CA ILE A 28 -28.26 -9.81 7.49
C ILE A 28 -27.80 -11.23 7.18
N VAL A 29 -28.70 -12.20 7.31
CA VAL A 29 -28.35 -13.61 7.08
C VAL A 29 -29.04 -14.14 5.83
N ARG A 30 -28.26 -14.74 4.94
CA ARG A 30 -28.70 -15.53 3.79
C ARG A 30 -28.37 -16.99 4.05
N ALA A 31 -29.17 -17.91 3.52
CA ALA A 31 -28.94 -19.33 3.73
C ALA A 31 -28.99 -20.11 2.43
N ALA A 32 -28.16 -21.15 2.34
CA ALA A 32 -28.16 -22.14 1.28
C ALA A 32 -28.12 -23.54 1.87
N THR A 33 -28.87 -24.46 1.27
CA THR A 33 -28.95 -25.86 1.69
C THR A 33 -28.14 -26.83 0.82
N SER A 34 -27.27 -26.26 -0.04
CA SER A 34 -26.38 -27.05 -0.91
C SER A 34 -25.21 -26.20 -1.42
N GLY A 35 -24.11 -26.85 -1.80
CA GLY A 35 -22.91 -26.21 -2.34
C GLY A 35 -23.21 -25.39 -3.61
N LYS A 36 -23.99 -25.92 -4.55
CA LYS A 36 -24.38 -25.19 -5.77
C LYS A 36 -25.12 -23.90 -5.44
N LYS A 37 -26.07 -23.94 -4.50
CA LYS A 37 -26.83 -22.78 -4.09
C LYS A 37 -25.96 -21.76 -3.36
N ALA A 38 -24.97 -22.21 -2.58
CA ALA A 38 -23.99 -21.36 -1.94
C ALA A 38 -23.18 -20.56 -2.95
N LEU A 39 -22.65 -21.20 -3.99
CA LEU A 39 -21.89 -20.55 -5.07
C LEU A 39 -22.74 -19.52 -5.83
N GLU A 40 -24.00 -19.84 -6.14
CA GLU A 40 -24.92 -18.87 -6.74
C GLU A 40 -25.11 -17.63 -5.85
N LEU A 41 -25.42 -17.84 -4.56
CA LEU A 41 -25.67 -16.76 -3.63
C LEU A 41 -24.42 -15.92 -3.32
N ALA A 42 -23.23 -16.52 -3.30
CA ALA A 42 -21.98 -15.81 -3.08
C ALA A 42 -21.61 -14.87 -4.24
N ARG A 43 -22.05 -15.19 -5.46
CA ARG A 43 -21.74 -14.42 -6.69
C ARG A 43 -22.71 -13.26 -6.94
N VAL A 44 -23.83 -13.20 -6.22
CA VAL A 44 -24.88 -12.18 -6.41
C VAL A 44 -24.71 -11.05 -5.38
N ALA A 45 -24.68 -9.82 -5.87
CA ALA A 45 -24.60 -8.64 -5.02
C ALA A 45 -25.89 -8.42 -4.18
N PRO A 46 -25.80 -7.91 -2.94
CA PRO A 46 -24.56 -7.67 -2.22
C PRO A 46 -23.86 -8.97 -1.85
N HIS A 47 -22.55 -9.05 -2.13
CA HIS A 47 -21.76 -10.23 -1.77
C HIS A 47 -21.75 -10.44 -0.25
N PRO A 48 -21.68 -11.69 0.24
CA PRO A 48 -21.54 -11.95 1.67
C PRO A 48 -20.18 -11.43 2.16
N ASN A 49 -20.18 -10.86 3.36
CA ASN A 49 -18.93 -10.43 4.03
C ASN A 49 -18.19 -11.63 4.64
N ILE A 50 -18.90 -12.72 4.94
CA ILE A 50 -18.34 -13.97 5.49
C ILE A 50 -19.28 -15.13 5.17
N ILE A 51 -18.73 -16.32 5.03
CA ILE A 51 -19.48 -17.56 4.77
C ILE A 51 -19.22 -18.52 5.92
N LEU A 52 -20.28 -19.05 6.54
CA LEU A 52 -20.24 -20.21 7.41
C LEU A 52 -20.63 -21.42 6.57
N LEU A 53 -19.75 -22.39 6.42
CA LEU A 53 -19.87 -23.47 5.45
C LEU A 53 -19.73 -24.84 6.12
N ASP A 54 -20.78 -25.63 6.08
CA ASP A 54 -20.69 -27.03 6.49
C ASP A 54 -19.75 -27.79 5.57
N VAL A 55 -18.87 -28.58 6.15
CA VAL A 55 -17.96 -29.46 5.40
C VAL A 55 -18.71 -30.64 4.79
N MET A 56 -19.56 -31.27 5.57
CA MET A 56 -20.23 -32.52 5.17
C MET A 56 -21.60 -32.23 4.58
N MET A 57 -21.66 -32.11 3.26
CA MET A 57 -22.93 -31.92 2.53
C MET A 57 -23.08 -32.94 1.37
N PRO A 58 -24.31 -33.35 1.05
CA PRO A 58 -24.53 -34.26 -0.06
C PRO A 58 -24.25 -33.59 -1.41
N GLY A 59 -23.61 -34.33 -2.30
CA GLY A 59 -23.28 -33.94 -3.67
C GLY A 59 -21.98 -33.13 -3.73
N MET A 60 -22.02 -31.83 -3.55
CA MET A 60 -20.85 -30.97 -3.49
C MET A 60 -20.55 -30.63 -2.02
N ASP A 61 -19.43 -31.10 -1.51
CA ASP A 61 -19.00 -30.88 -0.13
C ASP A 61 -18.49 -29.45 0.11
N GLY A 62 -18.26 -29.10 1.38
CA GLY A 62 -17.82 -27.78 1.74
C GLY A 62 -16.39 -27.44 1.28
N ILE A 63 -15.54 -28.46 1.17
CA ILE A 63 -14.15 -28.27 0.69
C ILE A 63 -14.16 -27.92 -0.80
N GLU A 64 -14.98 -28.61 -1.60
CA GLU A 64 -15.16 -28.27 -3.01
C GLU A 64 -15.75 -26.89 -3.20
N VAL A 65 -16.75 -26.49 -2.39
CA VAL A 65 -17.35 -25.14 -2.41
C VAL A 65 -16.29 -24.10 -2.08
N CYS A 66 -15.48 -24.30 -1.04
CA CYS A 66 -14.42 -23.38 -0.66
C CYS A 66 -13.40 -23.20 -1.79
N ARG A 67 -12.95 -24.28 -2.40
CA ARG A 67 -12.01 -24.25 -3.54
C ARG A 67 -12.57 -23.44 -4.71
N GLU A 68 -13.83 -23.65 -5.06
CA GLU A 68 -14.53 -22.90 -6.11
C GLU A 68 -14.66 -21.41 -5.79
N LEU A 69 -14.97 -21.06 -4.52
CA LEU A 69 -15.03 -19.67 -4.06
C LEU A 69 -13.66 -19.00 -4.16
N LYS A 70 -12.58 -19.69 -3.77
CA LYS A 70 -11.22 -19.19 -3.76
C LYS A 70 -10.58 -19.13 -5.16
N ALA A 71 -11.07 -19.92 -6.10
CA ALA A 71 -10.66 -19.84 -7.51
C ALA A 71 -11.30 -18.67 -8.29
N ASN A 72 -12.36 -18.05 -7.77
CA ASN A 72 -13.09 -16.98 -8.47
C ASN A 72 -12.70 -15.58 -7.95
N PRO A 73 -12.22 -14.67 -8.82
CA PRO A 73 -11.80 -13.32 -8.42
C PRO A 73 -12.85 -12.50 -7.65
N LYS A 74 -14.14 -12.75 -7.87
CA LYS A 74 -15.23 -12.02 -7.19
C LYS A 74 -15.53 -12.53 -5.78
N THR A 75 -15.09 -13.73 -5.44
CA THR A 75 -15.41 -14.39 -4.17
C THR A 75 -14.17 -14.81 -3.38
N LEU A 76 -12.98 -14.74 -3.98
CA LEU A 76 -11.75 -15.20 -3.36
C LEU A 76 -11.44 -14.49 -2.03
N SER A 77 -11.75 -13.19 -1.93
CA SER A 77 -11.53 -12.37 -0.74
C SER A 77 -12.54 -12.62 0.38
N ILE A 78 -13.66 -13.33 0.11
CA ILE A 78 -14.67 -13.61 1.13
C ILE A 78 -14.11 -14.67 2.09
N PRO A 79 -13.97 -14.38 3.39
CA PRO A 79 -13.53 -15.38 4.36
C PRO A 79 -14.57 -16.49 4.51
N VAL A 80 -14.08 -17.72 4.59
CA VAL A 80 -14.87 -18.91 4.82
C VAL A 80 -14.49 -19.52 6.16
N ILE A 81 -15.47 -19.69 7.04
CA ILE A 81 -15.33 -20.46 8.29
C ILE A 81 -16.05 -21.79 8.09
N PHE A 82 -15.32 -22.86 8.26
CA PHE A 82 -15.95 -24.19 8.23
C PHE A 82 -16.74 -24.48 9.49
N VAL A 83 -17.88 -25.17 9.34
CA VAL A 83 -18.66 -25.72 10.43
C VAL A 83 -18.58 -27.24 10.33
N THR A 84 -17.89 -27.92 11.24
CA THR A 84 -17.56 -29.34 11.12
C THR A 84 -17.82 -30.15 12.40
N THR A 85 -17.96 -31.45 12.29
CA THR A 85 -18.02 -32.37 13.43
C THR A 85 -16.62 -32.63 13.99
N LYS A 86 -16.49 -32.73 15.30
CA LYS A 86 -15.21 -32.96 16.01
C LYS A 86 -14.66 -34.36 15.62
N GLY A 87 -13.48 -34.41 15.01
CA GLY A 87 -12.82 -35.72 14.81
C GLY A 87 -11.83 -35.83 13.65
N ASP A 88 -11.88 -34.93 12.68
CA ASP A 88 -11.04 -35.01 11.48
C ASP A 88 -9.95 -33.93 11.52
N VAL A 89 -8.83 -34.21 12.23
CA VAL A 89 -7.64 -33.31 12.23
C VAL A 89 -7.10 -33.21 10.80
N ASP A 90 -7.27 -34.23 9.98
CA ASP A 90 -6.90 -34.20 8.56
C ASP A 90 -7.78 -33.21 7.77
N ASP A 91 -9.07 -33.09 8.10
CA ASP A 91 -9.98 -32.12 7.47
C ASP A 91 -9.68 -30.68 7.85
N GLU A 92 -9.16 -30.40 9.04
CA GLU A 92 -8.76 -29.05 9.46
C GLU A 92 -7.55 -28.56 8.62
N THR A 93 -6.55 -29.41 8.42
CA THR A 93 -5.36 -29.09 7.60
C THR A 93 -5.76 -28.87 6.13
N ILE A 94 -6.57 -29.76 5.57
CA ILE A 94 -7.09 -29.63 4.20
C ILE A 94 -7.94 -28.37 4.07
N GLY A 95 -8.71 -28.02 5.11
CA GLY A 95 -9.54 -26.83 5.14
C GLY A 95 -8.75 -25.53 5.03
N PHE A 96 -7.63 -25.41 5.73
CA PHE A 96 -6.73 -24.25 5.60
C PHE A 96 -6.02 -24.22 4.24
N ASP A 97 -5.62 -25.37 3.70
CA ASP A 97 -4.96 -25.47 2.39
C ASP A 97 -5.88 -25.01 1.24
N VAL A 98 -7.20 -25.20 1.35
CA VAL A 98 -8.16 -24.68 0.37
C VAL A 98 -8.56 -23.22 0.59
N GLY A 99 -8.01 -22.55 1.62
CA GLY A 99 -8.16 -21.12 1.87
C GLY A 99 -9.27 -20.74 2.85
N ALA A 100 -9.74 -21.66 3.69
CA ALA A 100 -10.57 -21.30 4.84
C ALA A 100 -9.75 -20.51 5.88
N VAL A 101 -10.41 -19.60 6.61
CA VAL A 101 -9.75 -18.75 7.61
C VAL A 101 -9.93 -19.26 9.04
N ASP A 102 -10.89 -20.14 9.29
CA ASP A 102 -11.21 -20.68 10.61
C ASP A 102 -12.18 -21.86 10.52
N TYR A 103 -12.45 -22.50 11.66
CA TYR A 103 -13.45 -23.54 11.77
C TYR A 103 -14.26 -23.43 13.08
N ILE A 104 -15.48 -23.96 13.07
CA ILE A 104 -16.39 -24.06 14.22
C ILE A 104 -16.80 -25.52 14.37
N THR A 105 -16.58 -26.12 15.54
CA THR A 105 -16.95 -27.51 15.78
C THR A 105 -18.44 -27.65 16.17
N LYS A 106 -19.11 -28.64 15.62
CA LYS A 106 -20.44 -29.08 16.07
C LYS A 106 -20.30 -29.93 17.37
N PRO A 107 -21.20 -29.80 18.35
CA PRO A 107 -22.42 -29.02 18.34
C PRO A 107 -22.18 -27.52 18.37
N ILE A 108 -22.98 -26.77 17.63
CA ILE A 108 -22.85 -25.32 17.45
C ILE A 108 -23.08 -24.59 18.78
N SER A 109 -22.07 -23.83 19.22
CA SER A 109 -22.16 -22.97 20.40
C SER A 109 -22.37 -21.51 19.97
N PRO A 110 -23.57 -20.92 20.18
CA PRO A 110 -23.86 -19.54 19.75
C PRO A 110 -22.81 -18.51 20.17
N PRO A 111 -22.31 -18.47 21.43
CA PRO A 111 -21.30 -17.51 21.82
C PRO A 111 -19.97 -17.65 21.05
N ILE A 112 -19.59 -18.88 20.67
CA ILE A 112 -18.35 -19.13 19.89
C ILE A 112 -18.56 -18.63 18.47
N VAL A 113 -19.70 -18.93 17.85
CA VAL A 113 -20.04 -18.44 16.50
C VAL A 113 -19.97 -16.93 16.43
N VAL A 114 -20.67 -16.25 17.36
CA VAL A 114 -20.68 -14.75 17.40
C VAL A 114 -19.25 -14.22 17.50
N ARG A 115 -18.44 -14.77 18.39
CA ARG A 115 -17.08 -14.29 18.60
C ARG A 115 -16.18 -14.51 17.39
N ARG A 116 -16.19 -15.69 16.79
CA ARG A 116 -15.37 -16.00 15.59
C ARG A 116 -15.77 -15.13 14.39
N VAL A 117 -17.08 -15.05 14.11
CA VAL A 117 -17.61 -14.18 13.05
C VAL A 117 -17.22 -12.72 13.29
N ALA A 118 -17.36 -12.20 14.50
CA ALA A 118 -16.99 -10.82 14.83
C ALA A 118 -15.47 -10.58 14.63
N THR A 119 -14.62 -11.53 15.02
CA THR A 119 -13.17 -11.45 14.82
C THR A 119 -12.83 -11.32 13.34
N HIS A 120 -13.34 -12.22 12.49
CA HIS A 120 -13.02 -12.20 11.05
C HIS A 120 -13.64 -11.00 10.32
N LEU A 121 -14.83 -10.55 10.73
CA LEU A 121 -15.41 -9.31 10.19
C LEU A 121 -14.61 -8.06 10.59
N SER A 122 -13.95 -8.07 11.76
CA SER A 122 -13.07 -6.97 12.17
C SER A 122 -11.76 -6.94 11.37
N LEU A 123 -11.19 -8.09 11.03
CA LEU A 123 -10.00 -8.19 10.18
C LEU A 123 -10.25 -7.64 8.78
N ILE A 124 -11.38 -8.02 8.14
CA ILE A 124 -11.78 -7.46 6.84
C ILE A 124 -11.84 -5.92 6.90
N ARG A 125 -12.40 -5.38 7.99
CA ARG A 125 -12.51 -3.92 8.15
C ARG A 125 -11.14 -3.25 8.25
N VAL A 126 -10.17 -3.88 8.89
CA VAL A 126 -8.80 -3.37 8.97
C VAL A 126 -8.16 -3.36 7.58
N ASP A 127 -8.28 -4.43 6.82
CA ASP A 127 -7.76 -4.52 5.45
C ASP A 127 -8.41 -3.48 4.51
N GLU A 128 -9.74 -3.30 4.60
CA GLU A 128 -10.48 -2.27 3.84
C GLU A 128 -9.99 -0.85 4.18
N LEU A 129 -9.73 -0.57 5.46
CA LEU A 129 -9.23 0.73 5.92
C LEU A 129 -7.78 0.96 5.49
N ASP A 130 -6.92 -0.05 5.55
CA ASP A 130 -5.54 0.05 5.08
C ASP A 130 -5.49 0.31 3.57
N ALA A 131 -6.26 -0.44 2.78
CA ALA A 131 -6.36 -0.24 1.34
C ALA A 131 -6.87 1.17 0.98
N LEU A 132 -7.87 1.68 1.72
CA LEU A 132 -8.37 3.04 1.56
C LEU A 132 -7.30 4.08 1.91
N ALA A 133 -6.59 3.90 3.02
CA ALA A 133 -5.53 4.80 3.46
C ALA A 133 -4.40 4.85 2.43
N ARG A 134 -3.92 3.70 1.94
CA ARG A 134 -2.92 3.61 0.87
C ARG A 134 -3.38 4.29 -0.43
N SER A 135 -4.65 4.11 -0.81
CA SER A 135 -5.22 4.79 -1.97
C SER A 135 -5.28 6.32 -1.79
N ALA A 136 -5.65 6.79 -0.59
CA ALA A 136 -5.67 8.22 -0.28
C ALA A 136 -4.26 8.84 -0.29
N ILE A 137 -3.26 8.15 0.27
CA ILE A 137 -1.85 8.56 0.24
C ILE A 137 -1.36 8.67 -1.21
N ARG A 138 -1.70 7.68 -2.04
CA ARG A 138 -1.38 7.72 -3.47
C ARG A 138 -1.97 8.94 -4.16
N MET A 139 -3.27 9.17 -4.00
CA MET A 139 -3.92 10.35 -4.59
C MET A 139 -3.31 11.66 -4.09
N LEU A 140 -2.88 11.73 -2.83
CA LEU A 140 -2.21 12.92 -2.28
C LEU A 140 -0.83 13.14 -2.92
N GLY A 141 -0.04 12.09 -3.10
CA GLY A 141 1.24 12.16 -3.83
C GLY A 141 1.06 12.66 -5.26
N GLU A 142 0.09 12.10 -6.00
CA GLU A 142 -0.23 12.54 -7.36
C GLU A 142 -0.74 13.99 -7.41
N ALA A 143 -1.57 14.41 -6.44
CA ALA A 143 -2.08 15.77 -6.37
C ALA A 143 -0.96 16.81 -6.16
N GLY A 144 0.07 16.48 -5.40
CA GLY A 144 1.24 17.34 -5.21
C GLY A 144 2.01 17.65 -6.51
N HIS A 145 1.94 16.73 -7.47
CA HIS A 145 2.62 16.83 -8.77
C HIS A 145 1.69 17.22 -9.93
N PHE A 146 0.38 17.36 -9.68
CA PHE A 146 -0.62 17.56 -10.74
C PHE A 146 -0.36 18.80 -11.62
N ASN A 147 0.22 19.83 -11.05
CA ASN A 147 0.56 21.08 -11.76
C ASN A 147 1.99 21.09 -12.31
N ASP A 148 2.79 20.06 -12.04
CA ASP A 148 4.16 19.93 -12.52
C ASP A 148 4.18 19.27 -13.93
N THR A 149 5.30 19.38 -14.61
CA THR A 149 5.52 18.76 -15.92
C THR A 149 5.81 17.26 -15.83
N ASP A 150 5.99 16.75 -14.62
CA ASP A 150 6.28 15.35 -14.38
C ASP A 150 4.99 14.50 -14.38
N THR A 151 5.04 13.33 -15.01
CA THR A 151 3.90 12.40 -15.07
C THR A 151 3.74 11.63 -13.76
N GLY A 152 2.51 11.18 -13.45
CA GLY A 152 2.24 10.40 -12.25
C GLY A 152 3.11 9.13 -12.09
N GLU A 153 3.66 8.59 -13.18
CA GLU A 153 4.56 7.43 -13.17
C GLU A 153 5.94 7.75 -12.55
N HIS A 154 6.41 8.99 -12.69
CA HIS A 154 7.67 9.45 -12.09
C HIS A 154 7.71 9.22 -10.57
N ILE A 155 6.68 9.67 -9.86
CA ILE A 155 6.67 9.61 -8.39
C ILE A 155 6.71 8.19 -7.84
N TRP A 156 6.04 7.24 -8.51
CA TRP A 156 6.04 5.83 -8.09
C TRP A 156 7.35 5.14 -8.43
N ARG A 157 7.96 5.49 -9.54
CA ARG A 157 9.28 4.96 -9.90
C ARG A 157 10.36 5.48 -8.97
N MET A 158 10.36 6.78 -8.65
CA MET A 158 11.25 7.39 -7.68
C MET A 158 11.05 6.76 -6.29
N ALA A 159 9.80 6.49 -5.86
CA ALA A 159 9.50 5.79 -4.63
C ALA A 159 10.08 4.36 -4.61
N ALA A 160 9.97 3.62 -5.72
CA ALA A 160 10.56 2.29 -5.84
C ALA A 160 12.10 2.32 -5.80
N TYR A 161 12.74 3.32 -6.40
CA TYR A 161 14.18 3.54 -6.24
C TYR A 161 14.56 3.82 -4.80
N SER A 162 13.80 4.67 -4.12
CA SER A 162 14.03 5.02 -2.71
C SER A 162 13.95 3.80 -1.81
N LYS A 163 12.93 2.95 -1.98
CA LYS A 163 12.80 1.69 -1.26
C LYS A 163 13.97 0.74 -1.52
N ALA A 164 14.33 0.54 -2.79
CA ALA A 164 15.43 -0.35 -3.16
C ALA A 164 16.76 0.12 -2.57
N LEU A 165 17.01 1.44 -2.56
CA LEU A 165 18.21 2.01 -1.97
C LEU A 165 18.18 1.88 -0.43
N ALA A 166 17.05 2.10 0.22
CA ALA A 166 16.89 1.95 1.67
C ALA A 166 17.19 0.51 2.13
N ILE A 167 16.61 -0.49 1.47
CA ILE A 167 16.89 -1.91 1.75
C ILE A 167 18.38 -2.21 1.55
N ALA A 168 18.98 -1.74 0.46
CA ALA A 168 20.40 -1.93 0.19
C ALA A 168 21.31 -1.21 1.19
N ALA A 169 20.85 -0.11 1.80
CA ALA A 169 21.53 0.62 2.86
C ALA A 169 21.35 -0.01 4.25
N GLY A 170 20.52 -1.07 4.37
CA GLY A 170 20.33 -1.84 5.60
C GLY A 170 19.07 -1.52 6.38
N TRP A 171 18.10 -0.82 5.78
CA TRP A 171 16.79 -0.61 6.42
C TRP A 171 16.00 -1.92 6.46
N GLU A 172 15.21 -2.09 7.51
CA GLU A 172 14.24 -3.18 7.59
C GLU A 172 13.13 -2.99 6.54
N GLU A 173 12.56 -4.09 6.06
CA GLU A 173 11.57 -4.09 4.98
C GLU A 173 10.35 -3.20 5.29
N GLU A 174 9.85 -3.24 6.54
CA GLU A 174 8.72 -2.41 6.99
C GLU A 174 9.03 -0.91 6.92
N GLN A 175 10.24 -0.51 7.28
CA GLN A 175 10.70 0.88 7.19
C GLN A 175 10.86 1.32 5.74
N ALA A 176 11.37 0.46 4.88
CA ALA A 176 11.52 0.71 3.46
C ALA A 176 10.16 0.79 2.74
N ASP A 177 9.16 -0.01 3.16
CA ASP A 177 7.77 0.09 2.69
C ASP A 177 7.14 1.42 3.09
N MET A 178 7.41 1.88 4.30
CA MET A 178 6.95 3.20 4.76
C MET A 178 7.59 4.32 3.94
N LEU A 179 8.87 4.22 3.61
CA LEU A 179 9.57 5.18 2.74
C LEU A 179 8.97 5.20 1.33
N GLU A 180 8.63 4.03 0.76
CA GLU A 180 7.98 3.92 -0.56
C GLU A 180 6.63 4.65 -0.59
N LEU A 181 5.89 4.64 0.52
CA LEU A 181 4.62 5.37 0.65
C LEU A 181 4.83 6.87 0.90
N ALA A 182 5.88 7.25 1.61
CA ALA A 182 6.13 8.63 2.01
C ALA A 182 6.82 9.46 0.91
N ALA A 183 7.75 8.86 0.17
CA ALA A 183 8.56 9.54 -0.84
C ALA A 183 7.75 10.29 -1.92
N PRO A 184 6.61 9.77 -2.43
CA PRO A 184 5.76 10.49 -3.40
C PRO A 184 5.26 11.85 -2.92
N MET A 185 5.25 12.10 -1.61
CA MET A 185 4.74 13.34 -1.03
C MET A 185 5.82 14.44 -0.85
N HIS A 186 7.08 14.20 -1.28
CA HIS A 186 8.19 15.15 -1.09
C HIS A 186 7.87 16.55 -1.62
N ASP A 187 7.16 16.63 -2.71
CA ASP A 187 6.82 17.85 -3.44
C ASP A 187 5.41 18.39 -3.17
N THR A 188 4.68 17.86 -2.18
CA THR A 188 3.31 18.29 -1.82
C THR A 188 3.22 19.80 -1.60
N GLY A 189 4.29 20.43 -1.16
CA GLY A 189 4.30 21.88 -0.92
C GLY A 189 4.27 22.75 -2.18
N LYS A 190 4.47 22.20 -3.36
CA LYS A 190 4.30 22.92 -4.65
C LYS A 190 2.88 23.46 -4.83
N ILE A 191 1.89 22.89 -4.13
CA ILE A 191 0.52 23.44 -4.09
C ILE A 191 0.46 24.90 -3.55
N GLY A 192 1.43 25.28 -2.75
CA GLY A 192 1.54 26.65 -2.21
C GLY A 192 2.36 27.61 -3.08
N ILE A 193 2.90 27.14 -4.21
CA ILE A 193 3.70 27.97 -5.13
C ILE A 193 2.78 28.58 -6.19
N PRO A 194 2.86 29.90 -6.45
CA PRO A 194 2.05 30.54 -7.49
C PRO A 194 2.30 29.92 -8.88
N ASP A 195 1.25 29.70 -9.66
CA ASP A 195 1.32 29.12 -11.02
C ASP A 195 2.26 29.91 -11.94
N SER A 196 2.34 31.23 -11.78
CA SER A 196 3.24 32.09 -12.56
C SER A 196 4.73 31.77 -12.32
N ILE A 197 5.06 31.15 -11.19
CA ILE A 197 6.42 30.71 -10.84
C ILE A 197 6.57 29.24 -11.20
N LEU A 198 5.64 28.38 -10.76
CA LEU A 198 5.71 26.93 -10.96
C LEU A 198 5.73 26.54 -12.44
N LYS A 199 4.90 27.21 -13.26
CA LYS A 199 4.75 26.93 -14.71
C LYS A 199 5.52 27.90 -15.60
N ALA A 200 6.47 28.66 -15.05
CA ALA A 200 7.22 29.64 -15.83
C ALA A 200 8.00 28.99 -16.98
N PRO A 201 7.79 29.41 -18.24
CA PRO A 201 8.47 28.81 -19.42
C PRO A 201 9.92 29.30 -19.59
N ARG A 202 10.54 29.77 -18.53
CA ARG A 202 11.87 30.36 -18.49
C ARG A 202 12.57 30.04 -17.17
N LYS A 203 13.86 30.31 -17.11
CA LYS A 203 14.57 30.27 -15.81
C LYS A 203 13.97 31.29 -14.85
N LEU A 204 13.76 30.86 -13.61
CA LEU A 204 13.31 31.73 -12.52
C LEU A 204 14.41 32.76 -12.18
N ASN A 205 14.00 33.99 -11.88
CA ASN A 205 14.91 34.98 -11.28
C ASN A 205 15.14 34.63 -9.81
N GLU A 206 16.04 35.39 -9.15
CA GLU A 206 16.44 35.12 -7.76
C GLU A 206 15.26 35.19 -6.77
N VAL A 207 14.37 36.17 -6.92
CA VAL A 207 13.18 36.34 -6.06
C VAL A 207 12.20 35.17 -6.27
N GLU A 208 11.94 34.83 -7.51
CA GLU A 208 11.07 33.70 -7.85
C GLU A 208 11.65 32.37 -7.36
N TRP A 209 12.98 32.21 -7.44
CA TRP A 209 13.65 31.02 -6.93
C TRP A 209 13.53 30.93 -5.41
N GLN A 210 13.65 32.03 -4.67
CA GLN A 210 13.40 32.05 -3.23
C GLN A 210 11.98 31.59 -2.89
N VAL A 211 10.97 32.02 -3.67
CA VAL A 211 9.60 31.55 -3.51
C VAL A 211 9.50 30.06 -3.83
N MET A 212 10.12 29.59 -4.92
CA MET A 212 10.10 28.17 -5.29
C MET A 212 10.68 27.30 -4.16
N MET A 213 11.79 27.68 -3.56
CA MET A 213 12.41 26.91 -2.47
C MET A 213 11.51 26.76 -1.23
N THR A 214 10.48 27.60 -1.06
CA THR A 214 9.56 27.49 0.09
C THR A 214 8.69 26.24 0.04
N HIS A 215 8.57 25.54 -1.12
CA HIS A 215 7.73 24.33 -1.21
C HIS A 215 8.17 23.26 -0.20
N SER A 216 9.47 23.13 0.06
CA SER A 216 9.99 22.16 1.05
C SER A 216 9.41 22.41 2.45
N ALA A 217 9.42 23.67 2.90
CA ALA A 217 8.86 24.04 4.20
C ALA A 217 7.32 23.99 4.21
N ILE A 218 6.66 24.38 3.12
CA ILE A 218 5.19 24.29 2.99
C ILE A 218 4.74 22.82 3.04
N GLY A 219 5.41 21.95 2.29
CA GLY A 219 5.13 20.50 2.27
C GLY A 219 5.28 19.89 3.66
N SER A 220 6.40 20.13 4.32
CA SER A 220 6.64 19.69 5.69
C SER A 220 5.55 20.18 6.65
N ASN A 221 5.14 21.44 6.57
CA ASN A 221 4.08 22.01 7.43
C ASN A 221 2.69 21.41 7.15
N ILE A 222 2.39 21.04 5.91
CA ILE A 222 1.13 20.38 5.57
C ILE A 222 1.11 18.96 6.14
N LEU A 223 2.17 18.20 5.92
CA LEU A 223 2.26 16.78 6.24
C LEU A 223 2.40 16.53 7.75
N SER A 224 3.10 17.42 8.47
CA SER A 224 3.28 17.33 9.94
C SER A 224 2.01 17.57 10.76
N LYS A 225 0.87 17.86 10.14
CA LYS A 225 -0.43 17.95 10.83
C LYS A 225 -1.00 16.59 11.23
N SER A 226 -0.46 15.51 10.70
CA SER A 226 -0.82 14.14 11.06
C SER A 226 0.26 13.52 11.93
N ASN A 227 -0.15 12.77 12.96
CA ASN A 227 0.74 11.97 13.82
C ASN A 227 0.91 10.54 13.30
N ASN A 228 0.53 10.26 12.05
CA ASN A 228 0.75 8.95 11.44
C ASN A 228 2.22 8.86 10.97
N PRO A 229 2.93 7.76 11.26
CA PRO A 229 4.36 7.59 10.93
C PRO A 229 4.70 7.85 9.45
N VAL A 230 3.82 7.47 8.51
CA VAL A 230 4.03 7.73 7.07
C VAL A 230 4.05 9.23 6.77
N PHE A 231 3.16 10.01 7.38
CA PHE A 231 3.12 11.47 7.17
C PHE A 231 4.23 12.20 7.92
N GLU A 232 4.67 11.70 9.08
CA GLU A 232 5.84 12.24 9.78
C GLU A 232 7.10 12.07 8.93
N LEU A 233 7.30 10.86 8.37
CA LEU A 233 8.40 10.57 7.46
C LEU A 233 8.31 11.43 6.17
N ALA A 234 7.12 11.58 5.60
CA ALA A 234 6.90 12.42 4.43
C ALA A 234 7.18 13.90 4.70
N ALA A 235 6.84 14.41 5.89
CA ALA A 235 7.15 15.78 6.31
C ALA A 235 8.66 16.01 6.44
N GLU A 236 9.38 15.01 6.98
CA GLU A 236 10.83 15.02 7.07
C GLU A 236 11.49 15.02 5.68
N ILE A 237 11.02 14.15 4.77
CA ILE A 237 11.48 14.10 3.39
C ILE A 237 11.21 15.43 2.68
N ALA A 238 9.99 15.97 2.76
CA ALA A 238 9.65 17.26 2.16
C ALA A 238 10.57 18.38 2.64
N GLN A 239 10.94 18.36 3.93
CA GLN A 239 11.84 19.35 4.52
C GLN A 239 13.28 19.21 4.03
N THR A 240 13.74 17.99 3.64
CA THR A 240 15.18 17.69 3.54
C THR A 240 15.63 17.18 2.18
N HIS A 241 14.73 16.84 1.25
CA HIS A 241 15.11 16.26 -0.06
C HIS A 241 15.91 17.20 -0.98
N HIS A 242 15.91 18.50 -0.70
CA HIS A 242 16.74 19.49 -1.40
C HIS A 242 17.94 19.97 -0.59
N GLU A 243 18.16 19.45 0.60
CA GLU A 243 19.41 19.65 1.31
C GLU A 243 20.54 18.93 0.58
N LYS A 244 21.75 19.43 0.70
CA LYS A 244 22.93 18.86 0.07
C LYS A 244 23.96 18.49 1.13
N TRP A 245 24.67 17.41 0.88
CA TRP A 245 25.65 16.88 1.83
C TRP A 245 26.67 17.90 2.32
N ASP A 246 27.08 18.84 1.45
CA ASP A 246 28.03 19.89 1.78
C ASP A 246 27.43 21.10 2.53
N GLY A 247 26.11 21.15 2.73
CA GLY A 247 25.36 22.24 3.37
C GLY A 247 24.97 23.37 2.43
N SER A 248 25.19 23.26 1.12
CA SER A 248 24.78 24.27 0.13
C SER A 248 23.33 24.13 -0.33
N GLY A 249 22.57 23.20 0.26
CA GLY A 249 21.17 22.95 -0.03
C GLY A 249 20.20 23.91 0.66
N TYR A 250 18.92 23.60 0.60
CA TYR A 250 17.84 24.36 1.23
C TYR A 250 16.76 23.40 1.79
N PRO A 251 15.90 23.86 2.72
CA PRO A 251 15.69 25.25 3.20
C PRO A 251 16.55 25.63 4.40
N LYS A 252 17.21 24.71 5.09
CA LYS A 252 17.93 24.96 6.35
C LYS A 252 19.45 24.99 6.18
N GLY A 253 19.98 24.51 5.06
CA GLY A 253 21.42 24.36 4.83
C GLY A 253 22.05 23.31 5.75
N LEU A 254 21.31 22.20 6.02
CA LEU A 254 21.80 21.09 6.81
C LEU A 254 22.97 20.40 6.11
N LYS A 255 23.91 19.87 6.90
CA LYS A 255 25.14 19.28 6.36
C LYS A 255 25.36 17.86 6.86
N GLY A 256 25.77 16.97 5.96
CA GLY A 256 26.14 15.61 6.31
C GLY A 256 24.97 14.84 6.93
N GLU A 257 25.21 14.23 8.07
CA GLU A 257 24.23 13.42 8.80
C GLU A 257 23.18 14.24 9.57
N GLU A 258 23.26 15.58 9.57
CA GLU A 258 22.15 16.43 10.02
C GLU A 258 20.94 16.33 9.07
N ILE A 259 21.17 15.96 7.80
CA ILE A 259 20.11 15.66 6.84
C ILE A 259 19.58 14.28 7.15
N SER A 260 18.26 14.13 7.24
CA SER A 260 17.65 12.82 7.48
C SER A 260 18.08 11.81 6.43
N GLU A 261 18.28 10.56 6.82
CA GLU A 261 18.66 9.52 5.88
C GLU A 261 17.60 9.30 4.80
N ALA A 262 16.32 9.39 5.15
CA ALA A 262 15.21 9.36 4.20
C ALA A 262 15.32 10.48 3.15
N GLY A 263 15.61 11.72 3.57
CA GLY A 263 15.84 12.83 2.65
C GLY A 263 17.04 12.61 1.73
N ARG A 264 18.15 12.08 2.28
CA ARG A 264 19.35 11.74 1.48
C ARG A 264 19.10 10.65 0.44
N ILE A 265 18.30 9.63 0.79
CA ILE A 265 17.88 8.55 -0.12
C ILE A 265 16.99 9.11 -1.22
N VAL A 266 15.96 9.87 -0.87
CA VAL A 266 15.02 10.46 -1.83
C VAL A 266 15.71 11.43 -2.77
N ALA A 267 16.65 12.25 -2.29
CA ALA A 267 17.44 13.15 -3.13
C ALA A 267 18.21 12.43 -4.26
N ILE A 268 18.79 11.26 -3.98
CA ILE A 268 19.47 10.44 -4.99
C ILE A 268 18.45 9.87 -5.99
N ALA A 269 17.35 9.33 -5.49
CA ALA A 269 16.32 8.70 -6.32
C ALA A 269 15.62 9.71 -7.24
N ASP A 270 15.28 10.89 -6.73
CA ASP A 270 14.65 11.96 -7.48
C ASP A 270 15.56 12.48 -8.61
N VAL A 271 16.82 12.79 -8.29
CA VAL A 271 17.77 13.26 -9.31
C VAL A 271 18.03 12.18 -10.36
N PHE A 272 18.16 10.91 -9.97
CA PHE A 272 18.36 9.82 -10.93
C PHE A 272 17.18 9.69 -11.87
N ASP A 273 15.95 9.72 -11.34
CA ASP A 273 14.74 9.67 -12.16
C ASP A 273 14.64 10.88 -13.08
N ALA A 274 14.85 12.08 -12.56
CA ALA A 274 14.84 13.32 -13.33
C ALA A 274 15.85 13.35 -14.48
N LEU A 275 16.99 12.68 -14.34
CA LEU A 275 18.00 12.59 -15.39
C LEU A 275 17.64 11.53 -16.45
N THR A 276 17.05 10.42 -16.05
CA THR A 276 16.85 9.25 -16.93
C THR A 276 15.50 9.21 -17.62
N MET A 277 14.61 10.19 -17.34
CA MET A 277 13.29 10.27 -17.95
C MET A 277 13.18 11.38 -18.97
N LYS A 278 12.32 11.15 -19.98
CA LYS A 278 11.98 12.14 -20.98
C LYS A 278 11.12 13.25 -20.36
N ARG A 279 11.56 14.49 -20.50
CA ARG A 279 10.79 15.68 -20.11
C ARG A 279 10.45 16.52 -21.33
N PRO A 280 9.41 17.36 -21.31
CA PRO A 280 8.99 18.14 -22.48
C PRO A 280 10.11 18.95 -23.16
N TYR A 281 11.15 19.31 -22.38
CA TYR A 281 12.25 20.16 -22.86
C TYR A 281 13.62 19.50 -22.77
N LYS A 282 13.69 18.17 -22.45
CA LYS A 282 14.97 17.49 -22.25
C LYS A 282 14.86 16.00 -22.61
N GLU A 283 15.73 15.56 -23.50
CA GLU A 283 15.90 14.13 -23.76
C GLU A 283 16.53 13.41 -22.54
N PRO A 284 16.16 12.14 -22.31
CA PRO A 284 16.72 11.37 -21.21
C PRO A 284 18.23 11.15 -21.39
N TRP A 285 18.95 11.23 -20.31
CA TRP A 285 20.37 10.88 -20.30
C TRP A 285 20.55 9.37 -20.45
N ALA A 286 21.67 8.96 -21.01
CA ALA A 286 22.09 7.58 -20.94
C ALA A 286 22.30 7.19 -19.46
N ILE A 287 21.92 5.97 -19.12
CA ILE A 287 22.02 5.48 -17.73
C ILE A 287 23.43 5.65 -17.15
N LYS A 288 24.46 5.33 -17.97
CA LYS A 288 25.87 5.49 -17.55
C LYS A 288 26.20 6.93 -17.18
N ASP A 289 25.63 7.90 -17.89
CA ASP A 289 25.90 9.32 -17.63
C ASP A 289 25.15 9.78 -16.37
N ALA A 290 23.91 9.30 -16.14
CA ALA A 290 23.17 9.54 -14.92
C ALA A 290 23.88 8.93 -13.68
N MET A 291 24.31 7.68 -13.78
CA MET A 291 25.09 7.01 -12.73
C MET A 291 26.42 7.75 -12.44
N LYS A 292 27.09 8.21 -13.50
CA LYS A 292 28.31 9.02 -13.33
C LYS A 292 28.01 10.35 -12.63
N ASN A 293 26.92 11.03 -12.97
CA ASN A 293 26.51 12.27 -12.31
C ASN A 293 26.26 12.07 -10.81
N ILE A 294 25.54 11.00 -10.44
CA ILE A 294 25.32 10.66 -9.04
C ILE A 294 26.65 10.39 -8.33
N LYS A 295 27.55 9.62 -8.95
CA LYS A 295 28.88 9.32 -8.42
C LYS A 295 29.75 10.58 -8.22
N ASP A 296 29.76 11.46 -9.21
CA ASP A 296 30.53 12.71 -9.17
C ASP A 296 29.98 13.69 -8.13
N GLY A 297 28.70 13.57 -7.76
CA GLY A 297 28.04 14.34 -6.71
C GLY A 297 28.27 13.85 -5.28
N ALA A 298 28.98 12.73 -5.09
CA ALA A 298 29.26 12.19 -3.76
C ALA A 298 30.10 13.17 -2.92
N GLY A 299 29.66 13.42 -1.68
CA GLY A 299 30.33 14.36 -0.75
C GLY A 299 30.04 15.83 -1.02
N ILE A 300 29.34 16.17 -2.11
CA ILE A 300 28.89 17.53 -2.46
C ILE A 300 27.36 17.57 -2.38
N HIS A 301 26.69 16.95 -3.30
CA HIS A 301 25.22 16.88 -3.33
C HIS A 301 24.69 15.72 -2.49
N PHE A 302 25.31 14.55 -2.62
CA PHE A 302 24.81 13.29 -2.09
C PHE A 302 25.72 12.72 -1.00
N ASP A 303 25.12 11.93 -0.11
CA ASP A 303 25.82 11.11 0.87
C ASP A 303 26.75 10.12 0.17
N PRO A 304 28.09 10.15 0.43
CA PRO A 304 29.04 9.25 -0.21
C PRO A 304 28.72 7.77 0.00
N LYS A 305 28.27 7.40 1.21
CA LYS A 305 27.93 6.00 1.54
C LYS A 305 26.72 5.51 0.75
N LEU A 306 25.66 6.33 0.68
CA LEU A 306 24.47 6.00 -0.10
C LEU A 306 24.75 5.96 -1.60
N VAL A 307 25.65 6.81 -2.09
CA VAL A 307 26.09 6.77 -3.50
C VAL A 307 26.81 5.45 -3.82
N GLU A 308 27.71 4.99 -2.96
CA GLU A 308 28.38 3.69 -3.15
C GLU A 308 27.36 2.55 -3.22
N VAL A 309 26.39 2.53 -2.30
CA VAL A 309 25.32 1.54 -2.26
C VAL A 309 24.46 1.63 -3.54
N PHE A 310 24.06 2.84 -3.95
CA PHE A 310 23.24 3.06 -5.14
C PHE A 310 23.92 2.53 -6.41
N ILE A 311 25.19 2.87 -6.61
CA ILE A 311 25.99 2.40 -7.77
C ILE A 311 26.14 0.88 -7.76
N SER A 312 26.29 0.26 -6.59
CA SER A 312 26.39 -1.21 -6.48
C SER A 312 25.09 -1.94 -6.88
N LYS A 313 23.96 -1.22 -6.94
CA LYS A 313 22.63 -1.74 -7.29
C LYS A 313 22.14 -1.29 -8.66
N GLU A 314 23.02 -0.93 -9.57
CA GLU A 314 22.68 -0.46 -10.92
C GLU A 314 21.66 -1.37 -11.61
N GLU A 315 21.86 -2.69 -11.58
CA GLU A 315 20.94 -3.66 -12.21
C GLU A 315 19.52 -3.59 -11.63
N THR A 316 19.41 -3.46 -10.30
CA THR A 316 18.11 -3.29 -9.63
C THR A 316 17.43 -1.99 -10.08
N MET A 317 18.17 -0.89 -10.17
CA MET A 317 17.61 0.39 -10.63
C MET A 317 17.15 0.31 -12.09
N LEU A 318 17.86 -0.42 -12.94
CA LEU A 318 17.44 -0.67 -14.33
C LEU A 318 16.15 -1.49 -14.40
N GLN A 319 16.03 -2.56 -13.63
CA GLN A 319 14.80 -3.37 -13.56
C GLN A 319 13.59 -2.56 -13.12
N ILE A 320 13.77 -1.70 -12.10
CA ILE A 320 12.72 -0.78 -11.67
C ILE A 320 12.33 0.16 -12.81
N LYS A 321 13.30 0.77 -13.49
CA LYS A 321 13.05 1.65 -14.61
C LYS A 321 12.23 0.98 -15.71
N GLU A 322 12.61 -0.22 -16.12
CA GLU A 322 11.92 -0.99 -17.18
C GLU A 322 10.48 -1.34 -16.81
N LYS A 323 10.23 -1.63 -15.53
CA LYS A 323 8.88 -1.95 -15.03
C LYS A 323 7.91 -0.75 -15.11
N TRP A 324 8.44 0.47 -15.05
CA TRP A 324 7.67 1.71 -15.03
C TRP A 324 7.83 2.55 -16.32
N SER A 325 8.31 1.95 -17.43
CA SER A 325 8.54 2.62 -18.72
C SER A 325 7.43 2.36 -19.73
#